data_952873459dcb087c161c56a93b1b2ac3
#
_entry.id   952873459dcb087c161c56a93b1b2ac3
#
_cell.length_a   1.000
_cell.length_b   1.000
_cell.length_c   1.000
_cell.angle_alpha   90.00
_cell.angle_beta   90.00
_cell.angle_gamma   90.00
#
_symmetry.space_group_name_H-M   'P 1'
#
loop_
_entity.id
_entity.type
_entity.pdbx_description
1 polymer ?
#
loop_
_entity_poly.entity_id
_entity_poly.type
_entity_poly.pdbx_seq_one_letter_code
_entity_poly.pdbx_strand_id
1 'polypeptide(L)'
;MKIPFIAIATVAICASCGPAAQNSTETRTDSATTSAVTQDQMIAPAKEIAPLPQPDTTAILFDTVTIEHPRGDTFDLYVPSGFQVAIAAHGMNRIRFMDRSADGRLFITDMLNLADNTKGKVIILEDPDSSGVFQKQSLYLDKLRNPNSLKFHKDKSGKDWLYLAMTDKLVRYPFNPGDTRPAGDAEVLDTYPDYGLSYRYGGWHLTRTIEFDDEGRLYISVGSSCNVCVEKEEVRASILVMDEDGKNRSIYAKGVRNAVGLAWTHGSLFATNMAADHLGKDQPDDAMFRVEKDRHYGWPYCYHWNGKVYADPKLDTASTKVSPHEVPGAFSYFGAHTAPLGLAWFGEHEAEDPSLKNYFLVAQHGSYSPAIGRGYSIQRVREGNPPEDFVKGFLDAKGNIHGRPCGIFSIGKDDFYFTDDKFGTLYHVYRRH
;
A
#
# COMPACT_ATOMS: atom_id res chain seq x y z
N MET A 1 56.35 -21.81 1.71
CA MET A 1 57.37 -21.64 2.79
C MET A 1 56.61 -21.27 4.06
N LYS A 2 56.65 -22.21 5.01
CA LYS A 2 56.31 -22.13 6.44
C LYS A 2 54.92 -21.65 6.91
N ILE A 3 54.13 -22.65 7.29
CA ILE A 3 53.10 -22.66 8.33
C ILE A 3 53.79 -22.68 9.70
N PRO A 4 53.20 -22.12 10.75
CA PRO A 4 53.10 -22.97 11.94
C PRO A 4 51.69 -23.06 12.53
N PHE A 5 51.47 -24.23 13.02
CA PHE A 5 50.50 -24.80 13.93
C PHE A 5 50.53 -24.23 15.36
N ILE A 6 49.54 -24.72 16.17
CA ILE A 6 49.48 -24.86 17.66
C ILE A 6 48.48 -23.89 18.30
N ALA A 7 47.60 -24.26 19.23
CA ALA A 7 47.40 -25.48 20.01
C ALA A 7 45.96 -25.51 20.56
N ILE A 8 45.48 -26.72 20.80
CA ILE A 8 44.28 -27.11 21.54
C ILE A 8 44.56 -27.02 23.05
N ALA A 9 43.62 -26.48 23.84
CA ALA A 9 43.63 -26.67 25.28
C ALA A 9 42.27 -27.17 25.73
N THR A 10 42.25 -28.44 26.12
CA THR A 10 41.19 -29.16 26.82
C THR A 10 41.33 -28.91 28.32
N VAL A 11 40.26 -28.54 29.04
CA VAL A 11 40.24 -28.67 30.50
C VAL A 11 38.93 -29.31 30.94
N ALA A 12 39.11 -30.20 31.89
CA ALA A 12 38.24 -31.24 32.32
C ALA A 12 37.19 -30.83 33.36
N ILE A 13 36.25 -31.73 33.48
CA ILE A 13 35.12 -31.90 34.39
C ILE A 13 35.57 -31.99 35.86
N CYS A 14 34.81 -31.39 36.79
CA CYS A 14 34.71 -31.89 38.14
C CYS A 14 33.27 -31.84 38.63
N ALA A 15 32.76 -33.02 38.89
CA ALA A 15 31.51 -33.28 39.62
C ALA A 15 31.78 -33.29 41.13
N SER A 16 30.87 -32.74 41.95
CA SER A 16 30.81 -33.06 43.37
C SER A 16 29.33 -33.20 43.79
N CYS A 17 29.08 -34.37 44.37
CA CYS A 17 27.82 -34.79 44.97
C CYS A 17 27.63 -34.36 46.45
N GLY A 18 26.37 -34.10 46.80
CA GLY A 18 25.70 -34.49 48.02
C GLY A 18 25.54 -33.45 49.14
N PRO A 19 24.68 -33.68 50.17
CA PRO A 19 23.60 -34.68 50.28
C PRO A 19 22.24 -34.08 50.66
N ALA A 20 21.24 -34.96 50.70
CA ALA A 20 19.83 -34.71 51.09
C ALA A 20 19.62 -34.46 52.60
N ALA A 21 18.62 -33.67 52.92
CA ALA A 21 18.01 -33.64 54.25
C ALA A 21 16.49 -33.63 54.11
N GLN A 22 15.86 -34.42 55.01
CA GLN A 22 14.46 -34.84 55.04
C GLN A 22 13.53 -33.83 55.73
N ASN A 23 12.27 -33.88 55.27
CA ASN A 23 10.97 -33.74 55.91
C ASN A 23 10.79 -32.84 57.17
N SER A 24 9.79 -31.97 57.01
CA SER A 24 8.70 -31.86 58.03
C SER A 24 7.42 -31.31 57.37
N THR A 25 6.39 -32.12 57.46
CA THR A 25 4.98 -31.85 57.13
C THR A 25 4.40 -30.87 58.16
N GLU A 26 3.92 -29.71 57.68
CA GLU A 26 2.89 -28.95 58.39
C GLU A 26 1.71 -28.71 57.45
N THR A 27 0.59 -29.32 57.83
CA THR A 27 -0.74 -29.12 57.27
C THR A 27 -1.28 -27.77 57.74
N ARG A 28 -1.43 -26.83 56.82
CA ARG A 28 -2.23 -25.63 57.00
C ARG A 28 -3.43 -25.67 56.07
N THR A 29 -4.58 -25.87 56.64
CA THR A 29 -5.89 -25.65 56.03
C THR A 29 -6.14 -24.17 55.88
N ASP A 30 -6.06 -23.65 54.69
CA ASP A 30 -6.62 -22.35 54.34
C ASP A 30 -7.77 -22.52 53.37
N SER A 31 -8.95 -22.12 53.83
CA SER A 31 -10.19 -22.06 53.09
C SER A 31 -10.05 -21.06 51.93
N ALA A 32 -9.91 -21.58 50.71
CA ALA A 32 -9.99 -20.76 49.48
C ALA A 32 -11.46 -20.44 49.20
N THR A 33 -11.83 -19.20 49.47
CA THR A 33 -13.05 -18.57 48.94
C THR A 33 -12.88 -18.41 47.43
N THR A 34 -13.51 -19.29 46.65
CA THR A 34 -13.61 -19.20 45.21
C THR A 34 -14.55 -18.06 44.84
N SER A 35 -14.01 -16.87 44.56
CA SER A 35 -14.75 -15.82 43.90
C SER A 35 -14.97 -16.26 42.46
N ALA A 36 -16.20 -16.63 42.12
CA ALA A 36 -16.62 -16.84 40.74
C ALA A 36 -16.51 -15.49 40.01
N VAL A 37 -15.52 -15.36 39.15
CA VAL A 37 -15.45 -14.30 38.17
C VAL A 37 -16.52 -14.61 37.13
N THR A 38 -17.63 -13.93 37.21
CA THR A 38 -18.63 -13.91 36.13
C THR A 38 -18.00 -13.23 34.92
N GLN A 39 -17.59 -14.06 33.94
CA GLN A 39 -17.31 -13.62 32.59
C GLN A 39 -18.63 -13.31 31.88
N ASP A 40 -19.08 -12.09 32.05
CA ASP A 40 -20.04 -11.48 31.14
C ASP A 40 -19.49 -10.11 30.72
N GLN A 41 -18.31 -10.17 30.03
CA GLN A 41 -17.95 -9.10 29.13
C GLN A 41 -18.74 -9.36 27.86
N MET A 42 -19.89 -8.72 27.74
CA MET A 42 -20.61 -8.56 26.49
C MET A 42 -19.62 -7.98 25.47
N ILE A 43 -19.15 -8.85 24.56
CA ILE A 43 -18.46 -8.42 23.35
C ILE A 43 -19.46 -7.51 22.65
N ALA A 44 -19.15 -6.22 22.56
CA ALA A 44 -19.95 -5.28 21.80
C ALA A 44 -20.17 -5.89 20.41
N PRO A 45 -21.39 -5.91 19.88
CA PRO A 45 -21.62 -6.47 18.55
C PRO A 45 -20.70 -5.77 17.56
N ALA A 46 -20.03 -6.56 16.71
CA ALA A 46 -19.20 -6.02 15.65
C ALA A 46 -20.04 -4.98 14.90
N LYS A 47 -19.49 -3.77 14.74
CA LYS A 47 -20.16 -2.67 14.04
C LYS A 47 -20.53 -3.21 12.65
N GLU A 48 -21.81 -3.27 12.37
CA GLU A 48 -22.29 -3.75 11.07
C GLU A 48 -21.69 -2.87 9.97
N ILE A 49 -20.88 -3.46 9.11
CA ILE A 49 -20.21 -2.73 8.04
C ILE A 49 -21.27 -2.44 6.98
N ALA A 50 -21.53 -1.16 6.73
CA ALA A 50 -22.47 -0.75 5.71
C ALA A 50 -22.04 -1.28 4.33
N PRO A 51 -22.98 -1.84 3.53
CA PRO A 51 -22.67 -2.22 2.16
C PRO A 51 -22.31 -0.98 1.34
N LEU A 52 -21.41 -1.16 0.36
CA LEU A 52 -21.10 -0.09 -0.58
C LEU A 52 -22.34 0.21 -1.46
N PRO A 53 -22.57 1.49 -1.82
CA PRO A 53 -23.58 1.84 -2.80
C PRO A 53 -23.37 1.12 -4.12
N GLN A 54 -24.46 0.66 -4.75
CA GLN A 54 -24.35 -0.06 -6.01
C GLN A 54 -24.06 0.92 -7.16
N PRO A 55 -23.09 0.61 -8.03
CA PRO A 55 -22.80 1.43 -9.21
C PRO A 55 -23.78 1.16 -10.35
N ASP A 56 -23.85 2.08 -11.30
CA ASP A 56 -24.44 1.82 -12.61
C ASP A 56 -23.56 0.81 -13.37
N THR A 57 -24.19 -0.14 -14.06
CA THR A 57 -23.49 -1.22 -14.78
C THR A 57 -23.41 -0.99 -16.27
N THR A 58 -23.66 0.24 -16.73
CA THR A 58 -23.59 0.59 -18.15
C THR A 58 -22.18 0.34 -18.70
N ALA A 59 -22.11 -0.31 -19.86
CA ALA A 59 -20.85 -0.56 -20.54
C ALA A 59 -20.15 0.76 -20.92
N ILE A 60 -18.84 0.82 -20.72
CA ILE A 60 -18.04 2.00 -21.09
C ILE A 60 -17.88 2.04 -22.62
N LEU A 61 -18.27 3.15 -23.22
CA LEU A 61 -17.82 3.55 -24.55
C LEU A 61 -16.54 4.39 -24.40
N PHE A 62 -15.57 4.22 -25.30
CA PHE A 62 -14.30 4.90 -25.21
C PHE A 62 -14.12 5.94 -26.31
N ASP A 63 -13.63 7.11 -25.91
CA ASP A 63 -13.07 8.11 -26.79
C ASP A 63 -11.55 7.99 -26.81
N THR A 64 -10.94 8.39 -27.92
CA THR A 64 -9.49 8.43 -28.07
C THR A 64 -8.97 9.83 -27.76
N VAL A 65 -7.95 9.91 -26.91
CA VAL A 65 -7.23 11.14 -26.60
C VAL A 65 -5.76 10.95 -26.98
N THR A 66 -5.28 11.67 -27.97
CA THR A 66 -3.87 11.64 -28.37
C THR A 66 -3.04 12.48 -27.41
N ILE A 67 -2.03 11.88 -26.80
CA ILE A 67 -1.08 12.52 -25.89
C ILE A 67 0.21 12.84 -26.66
N GLU A 68 0.52 14.13 -26.74
CA GLU A 68 1.83 14.63 -27.17
C GLU A 68 2.70 14.85 -25.95
N HIS A 69 3.54 13.86 -25.63
CA HIS A 69 4.32 13.92 -24.41
C HIS A 69 5.55 14.83 -24.57
N PRO A 70 5.85 15.74 -23.61
CA PRO A 70 6.98 16.68 -23.70
C PRO A 70 8.37 16.06 -23.91
N ARG A 71 8.53 14.75 -23.65
CA ARG A 71 9.75 13.99 -23.97
C ARG A 71 9.86 13.57 -25.44
N GLY A 72 8.85 13.87 -26.30
CA GLY A 72 8.87 13.72 -27.75
C GLY A 72 8.16 12.48 -28.30
N ASP A 73 7.49 11.66 -27.47
CA ASP A 73 6.64 10.58 -27.96
C ASP A 73 5.16 10.98 -28.03
N THR A 74 4.46 10.39 -28.99
CA THR A 74 3.02 10.57 -29.19
C THR A 74 2.34 9.21 -29.12
N PHE A 75 1.25 9.11 -28.37
CA PHE A 75 0.48 7.88 -28.18
C PHE A 75 -0.97 8.17 -27.84
N ASP A 76 -1.84 7.19 -28.04
CA ASP A 76 -3.27 7.32 -27.76
C ASP A 76 -3.62 6.68 -26.41
N LEU A 77 -4.39 7.41 -25.60
CA LEU A 77 -5.12 6.89 -24.46
C LEU A 77 -6.60 6.78 -24.81
N TYR A 78 -7.24 5.78 -24.25
CA TYR A 78 -8.66 5.53 -24.37
C TYR A 78 -9.32 5.76 -23.02
N VAL A 79 -10.31 6.65 -22.95
CA VAL A 79 -11.04 7.04 -21.75
C VAL A 79 -12.55 6.93 -21.99
N PRO A 80 -13.39 6.84 -20.94
CA PRO A 80 -14.83 6.84 -21.12
C PRO A 80 -15.29 8.07 -21.90
N SER A 81 -16.28 7.88 -22.77
CA SER A 81 -16.81 8.97 -23.62
C SER A 81 -17.25 10.16 -22.79
N GLY A 82 -16.79 11.36 -23.19
CA GLY A 82 -17.00 12.60 -22.47
C GLY A 82 -15.88 12.96 -21.49
N PHE A 83 -14.96 12.05 -21.19
CA PHE A 83 -13.76 12.37 -20.42
C PHE A 83 -12.59 12.83 -21.32
N GLN A 84 -11.67 13.55 -20.72
CA GLN A 84 -10.43 14.01 -21.33
C GLN A 84 -9.24 13.66 -20.44
N VAL A 85 -8.05 13.62 -21.03
CA VAL A 85 -6.78 13.46 -20.31
C VAL A 85 -5.84 14.57 -20.75
N ALA A 86 -5.20 15.23 -19.79
CA ALA A 86 -4.13 16.19 -20.01
C ALA A 86 -2.90 15.83 -19.18
N ILE A 87 -1.71 16.28 -19.60
CA ILE A 87 -0.51 16.24 -18.77
C ILE A 87 -0.57 17.42 -17.83
N ALA A 88 -0.82 17.17 -16.53
CA ALA A 88 -0.92 18.18 -15.49
C ALA A 88 0.45 18.68 -15.01
N ALA A 89 1.46 17.81 -14.97
CA ALA A 89 2.85 18.15 -14.65
C ALA A 89 3.79 17.07 -15.18
N HIS A 90 5.05 17.44 -15.44
CA HIS A 90 6.07 16.50 -15.93
C HIS A 90 7.48 16.90 -15.49
N GLY A 91 8.50 16.15 -15.85
CA GLY A 91 9.89 16.46 -15.54
C GLY A 91 10.36 16.01 -14.15
N MET A 92 9.52 15.29 -13.42
CA MET A 92 9.87 14.58 -12.20
C MET A 92 10.49 13.19 -12.55
N ASN A 93 10.93 12.43 -11.56
CA ASN A 93 11.57 11.13 -11.83
C ASN A 93 10.59 9.96 -11.68
N ARG A 94 10.29 9.58 -10.45
CA ARG A 94 9.40 8.48 -10.10
C ARG A 94 8.42 8.94 -9.04
N ILE A 95 7.42 9.67 -9.51
CA ILE A 95 6.35 10.17 -8.64
C ILE A 95 5.42 9.03 -8.23
N ARG A 96 4.99 9.07 -6.96
CA ARG A 96 4.21 7.97 -6.39
C ARG A 96 2.82 8.43 -5.96
N PHE A 97 2.67 8.86 -4.73
CA PHE A 97 1.39 9.30 -4.18
C PHE A 97 1.38 10.80 -3.94
N MET A 98 0.18 11.34 -3.85
CA MET A 98 -0.05 12.76 -3.67
C MET A 98 -1.19 12.98 -2.68
N ASP A 99 -1.21 14.17 -2.08
CA ASP A 99 -2.32 14.63 -1.28
C ASP A 99 -2.40 16.15 -1.31
N ARG A 100 -3.56 16.70 -0.97
CA ARG A 100 -3.83 18.14 -0.98
C ARG A 100 -3.74 18.71 0.42
N SER A 101 -2.92 19.74 0.57
CA SER A 101 -2.83 20.51 1.82
C SER A 101 -4.08 21.35 2.09
N ALA A 102 -4.22 21.82 3.33
CA ALA A 102 -5.35 22.64 3.76
C ALA A 102 -5.48 23.95 2.95
N ASP A 103 -4.39 24.45 2.37
CA ASP A 103 -4.36 25.64 1.51
C ASP A 103 -4.55 25.32 0.01
N GLY A 104 -4.90 24.06 -0.31
CA GLY A 104 -5.30 23.65 -1.66
C GLY A 104 -4.15 23.25 -2.59
N ARG A 105 -2.88 23.36 -2.17
CA ARG A 105 -1.73 22.94 -2.97
C ARG A 105 -1.61 21.42 -2.99
N LEU A 106 -1.16 20.86 -4.12
CA LEU A 106 -0.91 19.45 -4.27
C LEU A 106 0.54 19.11 -3.93
N PHE A 107 0.74 18.17 -3.01
CA PHE A 107 2.05 17.65 -2.64
C PHE A 107 2.21 16.25 -3.21
N ILE A 108 3.37 15.96 -3.80
CA ILE A 108 3.65 14.68 -4.46
C ILE A 108 5.01 14.14 -4.03
N THR A 109 5.08 12.84 -3.80
CA THR A 109 6.35 12.15 -3.52
C THR A 109 7.05 11.77 -4.81
N ASP A 110 8.38 11.94 -4.86
CA ASP A 110 9.27 11.46 -5.92
C ASP A 110 10.37 10.60 -5.29
N MET A 111 10.33 9.29 -5.52
CA MET A 111 11.31 8.36 -4.95
C MET A 111 12.58 8.20 -5.81
N LEU A 112 12.74 8.96 -6.88
CA LEU A 112 13.80 8.94 -7.86
C LEU A 112 13.77 7.67 -8.75
N ASN A 113 13.90 6.48 -8.16
CA ASN A 113 13.90 5.20 -8.89
C ASN A 113 13.56 4.04 -7.93
N LEU A 114 13.58 2.80 -8.43
CA LEU A 114 13.30 1.59 -7.66
C LEU A 114 14.52 1.02 -6.90
N ALA A 115 15.68 1.67 -6.95
CA ALA A 115 16.78 1.30 -6.07
C ALA A 115 16.63 2.00 -4.72
N ASP A 116 17.09 1.36 -3.65
CA ASP A 116 17.14 2.00 -2.34
C ASP A 116 18.11 3.18 -2.36
N ASN A 117 17.62 4.35 -2.07
CA ASN A 117 18.39 5.60 -2.16
C ASN A 117 17.86 6.67 -1.18
N THR A 118 18.67 7.70 -0.96
CA THR A 118 18.31 8.87 -0.13
C THR A 118 18.19 10.15 -0.96
N LYS A 119 17.73 10.04 -2.21
CA LYS A 119 17.61 11.19 -3.14
C LYS A 119 16.14 11.52 -3.43
N GLY A 120 15.22 10.88 -2.73
CA GLY A 120 13.79 11.15 -2.86
C GLY A 120 13.42 12.55 -2.38
N LYS A 121 12.27 13.02 -2.84
CA LYS A 121 11.76 14.38 -2.63
C LYS A 121 10.27 14.38 -2.32
N VAL A 122 9.81 15.48 -1.73
CA VAL A 122 8.42 15.94 -1.78
C VAL A 122 8.41 17.24 -2.57
N ILE A 123 7.54 17.32 -3.57
CA ILE A 123 7.39 18.44 -4.48
C ILE A 123 6.01 19.04 -4.27
N ILE A 124 5.92 20.37 -4.27
CA ILE A 124 4.65 21.11 -4.28
C ILE A 124 4.33 21.46 -5.74
N LEU A 125 3.10 21.22 -6.14
CA LEU A 125 2.51 21.64 -7.39
C LEU A 125 1.49 22.75 -7.09
N GLU A 126 1.65 23.89 -7.76
CA GLU A 126 0.92 25.12 -7.47
C GLU A 126 0.38 25.77 -8.76
N ASP A 127 -0.58 26.65 -8.60
CA ASP A 127 -1.15 27.49 -9.65
C ASP A 127 -1.65 26.67 -10.87
N PRO A 128 -2.59 25.71 -10.68
CA PRO A 128 -3.19 25.03 -11.81
C PRO A 128 -4.00 26.01 -12.66
N ASP A 129 -3.83 25.94 -13.98
CA ASP A 129 -4.70 26.67 -14.90
C ASP A 129 -6.10 26.03 -15.00
N SER A 130 -6.96 26.58 -15.86
CA SER A 130 -8.33 26.07 -16.03
C SER A 130 -8.42 24.64 -16.59
N SER A 131 -7.32 24.10 -17.11
CA SER A 131 -7.22 22.70 -17.56
C SER A 131 -6.57 21.79 -16.53
N GLY A 132 -6.26 22.29 -15.33
CA GLY A 132 -5.60 21.55 -14.26
C GLY A 132 -4.11 21.35 -14.45
N VAL A 133 -3.47 22.09 -15.38
CA VAL A 133 -2.03 22.03 -15.62
C VAL A 133 -1.33 22.96 -14.65
N PHE A 134 -0.43 22.42 -13.82
CA PHE A 134 0.32 23.17 -12.83
C PHE A 134 1.40 24.04 -13.47
N GLN A 135 1.39 25.33 -13.15
CA GLN A 135 2.33 26.30 -13.70
C GLN A 135 3.62 26.39 -12.88
N LYS A 136 3.62 25.89 -11.66
CA LYS A 136 4.76 25.98 -10.76
C LYS A 136 5.00 24.66 -10.02
N GLN A 137 6.28 24.28 -9.96
CA GLN A 137 6.77 23.15 -9.18
C GLN A 137 7.87 23.63 -8.23
N SER A 138 7.74 23.35 -6.94
CA SER A 138 8.73 23.74 -5.94
C SER A 138 9.12 22.58 -5.03
N LEU A 139 10.38 22.57 -4.61
CA LEU A 139 10.90 21.57 -3.70
C LEU A 139 10.44 21.88 -2.27
N TYR A 140 9.79 20.93 -1.60
CA TYR A 140 9.39 21.03 -0.20
C TYR A 140 10.35 20.29 0.74
N LEU A 141 10.71 19.02 0.40
CA LEU A 141 11.66 18.19 1.13
C LEU A 141 12.58 17.47 0.14
N ASP A 142 13.83 17.27 0.54
CA ASP A 142 14.83 16.49 -0.20
C ASP A 142 15.55 15.46 0.70
N LYS A 143 16.46 14.71 0.11
CA LYS A 143 17.28 13.68 0.80
C LYS A 143 16.46 12.64 1.55
N LEU A 144 15.30 12.30 1.03
CA LEU A 144 14.39 11.33 1.61
C LEU A 144 14.70 9.92 1.11
N ARG A 145 14.56 8.92 1.99
CA ARG A 145 14.76 7.53 1.64
C ARG A 145 13.52 6.93 1.00
N ASN A 146 13.48 6.92 -0.35
CA ASN A 146 12.38 6.37 -1.15
C ASN A 146 10.98 6.74 -0.61
N PRO A 147 10.60 8.02 -0.53
CA PRO A 147 9.28 8.43 -0.06
C PRO A 147 8.22 7.90 -1.02
N ASN A 148 7.20 7.21 -0.50
CA ASN A 148 6.15 6.62 -1.32
C ASN A 148 4.80 7.32 -1.12
N SER A 149 4.32 7.40 0.11
CA SER A 149 3.00 7.94 0.42
C SER A 149 3.11 9.09 1.40
N LEU A 150 2.29 10.10 1.20
CA LEU A 150 2.10 11.20 2.12
C LEU A 150 0.61 11.46 2.34
N LYS A 151 0.27 12.02 3.52
CA LYS A 151 -1.09 12.45 3.86
C LYS A 151 -1.04 13.70 4.72
N PHE A 152 -1.92 14.65 4.43
CA PHE A 152 -2.23 15.72 5.36
C PHE A 152 -3.30 15.27 6.33
N HIS A 153 -3.07 15.49 7.61
CA HIS A 153 -4.04 15.16 8.64
C HIS A 153 -4.02 16.22 9.74
N LYS A 154 -5.21 16.61 10.17
CA LYS A 154 -5.40 17.49 11.33
C LYS A 154 -5.60 16.62 12.56
N ASP A 155 -4.69 16.73 13.52
CA ASP A 155 -4.77 15.95 14.75
C ASP A 155 -5.92 16.39 15.67
N LYS A 156 -6.19 15.61 16.69
CA LYS A 156 -7.25 15.88 17.68
C LYS A 156 -7.08 17.21 18.43
N SER A 157 -5.89 17.80 18.41
CA SER A 157 -5.64 19.14 18.96
C SER A 157 -5.96 20.26 17.96
N GLY A 158 -6.25 19.92 16.72
CA GLY A 158 -6.52 20.87 15.64
C GLY A 158 -5.27 21.33 14.89
N LYS A 159 -4.10 20.74 15.13
CA LYS A 159 -2.86 21.05 14.43
C LYS A 159 -2.76 20.25 13.13
N ASP A 160 -2.36 20.93 12.07
CA ASP A 160 -2.12 20.32 10.77
C ASP A 160 -0.73 19.68 10.70
N TRP A 161 -0.67 18.48 10.12
CA TRP A 161 0.54 17.69 9.94
C TRP A 161 0.64 17.16 8.53
N LEU A 162 1.87 17.09 8.02
CA LEU A 162 2.22 16.26 6.86
C LEU A 162 2.83 14.94 7.34
N TYR A 163 2.16 13.84 7.14
CA TYR A 163 2.69 12.49 7.37
C TYR A 163 3.39 11.99 6.11
N LEU A 164 4.54 11.34 6.27
CA LEU A 164 5.36 10.86 5.18
C LEU A 164 5.90 9.47 5.47
N ALA A 165 5.55 8.52 4.61
CA ALA A 165 6.00 7.14 4.69
C ALA A 165 7.19 6.91 3.75
N MET A 166 8.29 6.46 4.33
CA MET A 166 9.55 6.11 3.68
C MET A 166 9.86 4.63 3.87
N THR A 167 10.86 4.11 3.20
CA THR A 167 11.24 2.68 3.31
C THR A 167 11.49 2.24 4.76
N ASP A 168 12.24 3.04 5.51
CA ASP A 168 12.75 2.72 6.84
C ASP A 168 11.92 3.28 8.00
N LYS A 169 11.05 4.24 7.74
CA LYS A 169 10.32 4.95 8.80
C LYS A 169 9.07 5.67 8.31
N LEU A 170 8.19 5.93 9.27
CA LEU A 170 7.09 6.87 9.19
C LEU A 170 7.43 8.11 10.00
N VAL A 171 7.27 9.28 9.40
CA VAL A 171 7.47 10.57 10.07
C VAL A 171 6.29 11.49 9.87
N ARG A 172 6.16 12.51 10.73
CA ARG A 172 5.28 13.65 10.46
C ARG A 172 6.01 14.97 10.68
N TYR A 173 5.61 15.97 9.94
CA TYR A 173 6.09 17.34 10.03
C TYR A 173 4.95 18.29 10.38
N PRO A 174 5.14 19.26 11.29
CA PRO A 174 4.14 20.32 11.47
C PRO A 174 3.98 21.10 10.18
N PHE A 175 2.73 21.40 9.83
CA PHE A 175 2.39 22.11 8.60
C PHE A 175 1.54 23.36 8.91
N ASN A 176 1.83 24.45 8.23
CA ASN A 176 0.97 25.62 8.21
C ASN A 176 0.64 25.99 6.76
N PRO A 177 -0.57 26.51 6.47
CA PRO A 177 -0.89 27.05 5.17
C PRO A 177 0.16 28.06 4.68
N GLY A 178 0.60 27.91 3.43
CA GLY A 178 1.65 28.74 2.83
C GLY A 178 3.08 28.27 3.06
N ASP A 179 3.32 27.24 3.87
CA ASP A 179 4.66 26.72 4.10
C ASP A 179 5.31 26.23 2.78
N THR A 180 6.52 26.73 2.48
CA THR A 180 7.35 26.26 1.35
C THR A 180 8.44 25.29 1.78
N ARG A 181 8.53 25.00 3.06
CA ARG A 181 9.36 24.03 3.75
C ARG A 181 8.69 23.67 5.08
N PRO A 182 8.99 22.54 5.72
CA PRO A 182 8.40 22.19 7.01
C PRO A 182 8.56 23.27 8.06
N ALA A 183 7.53 23.49 8.85
CA ALA A 183 7.52 24.48 9.95
C ALA A 183 8.39 24.07 11.15
N GLY A 184 8.86 22.82 11.18
CA GLY A 184 9.69 22.26 12.25
C GLY A 184 10.33 20.93 11.85
N ASP A 185 11.06 20.33 12.78
CA ASP A 185 11.71 19.04 12.59
C ASP A 185 10.73 17.90 12.47
N ALA A 186 11.18 16.82 11.83
CA ALA A 186 10.40 15.59 11.72
C ALA A 186 10.22 14.89 13.07
N GLU A 187 9.00 14.51 13.40
CA GLU A 187 8.71 13.54 14.45
C GLU A 187 8.70 12.14 13.85
N VAL A 188 9.57 11.24 14.35
CA VAL A 188 9.57 9.82 13.94
C VAL A 188 8.49 9.10 14.72
N LEU A 189 7.50 8.55 14.01
CA LEU A 189 6.38 7.83 14.60
C LEU A 189 6.61 6.34 14.69
N ASP A 190 7.27 5.74 13.67
CA ASP A 190 7.57 4.31 13.62
C ASP A 190 8.78 4.04 12.72
N THR A 191 9.39 2.85 12.87
CA THR A 191 10.51 2.39 12.04
C THR A 191 10.26 0.98 11.52
N TYR A 192 10.80 0.69 10.33
CA TYR A 192 10.55 -0.57 9.61
C TYR A 192 11.84 -1.28 9.25
N PRO A 193 11.82 -2.63 9.22
CA PRO A 193 12.99 -3.40 8.82
C PRO A 193 13.41 -3.06 7.39
N ASP A 194 14.71 -2.92 7.18
CA ASP A 194 15.34 -2.77 5.88
C ASP A 194 16.63 -3.58 5.80
N TYR A 195 17.22 -3.67 4.61
CA TYR A 195 18.47 -4.38 4.38
C TYR A 195 19.64 -3.44 4.07
N GLY A 196 19.44 -2.13 4.28
CA GLY A 196 20.43 -1.08 4.01
C GLY A 196 20.41 -0.59 2.55
N LEU A 197 20.99 0.59 2.36
CA LEU A 197 20.95 1.34 1.08
C LEU A 197 21.63 0.62 -0.10
N SER A 198 22.53 -0.33 0.16
CA SER A 198 23.20 -1.10 -0.89
C SER A 198 22.38 -2.27 -1.41
N TYR A 199 21.29 -2.61 -0.76
CA TYR A 199 20.46 -3.74 -1.14
C TYR A 199 19.42 -3.31 -2.18
N ARG A 200 19.47 -3.91 -3.37
CA ARG A 200 18.52 -3.63 -4.44
C ARG A 200 17.09 -3.92 -3.95
N TYR A 201 16.19 -2.96 -4.14
CA TYR A 201 14.80 -3.00 -3.69
C TYR A 201 14.60 -3.02 -2.16
N GLY A 202 15.60 -2.62 -1.35
CA GLY A 202 15.46 -2.55 0.11
C GLY A 202 15.00 -3.85 0.77
N GLY A 203 15.36 -5.00 0.18
CA GLY A 203 14.80 -6.29 0.52
C GLY A 203 13.42 -6.52 -0.11
N TRP A 204 13.28 -6.25 -1.40
CA TRP A 204 12.14 -6.41 -2.30
C TRP A 204 11.13 -5.26 -2.30
N HIS A 205 10.38 -4.98 -1.27
CA HIS A 205 9.32 -3.99 -1.29
C HIS A 205 9.72 -2.75 -0.49
N LEU A 206 10.18 -1.71 -1.19
CA LEU A 206 10.64 -0.44 -0.62
C LEU A 206 9.51 0.45 -0.10
N THR A 207 8.31 0.30 -0.65
CA THR A 207 7.22 1.25 -0.45
C THR A 207 6.47 1.00 0.85
N ARG A 208 6.02 2.07 1.49
CA ARG A 208 5.08 2.10 2.61
C ARG A 208 3.95 3.05 2.23
N THR A 209 2.71 2.62 2.40
CA THR A 209 1.54 3.44 2.10
C THR A 209 0.74 3.65 3.36
N ILE A 210 0.27 4.87 3.57
CA ILE A 210 -0.50 5.28 4.74
C ILE A 210 -1.92 5.70 4.36
N GLU A 211 -2.85 5.45 5.27
CA GLU A 211 -4.23 5.91 5.18
C GLU A 211 -4.79 6.16 6.58
N PHE A 212 -5.73 7.09 6.70
CA PHE A 212 -6.43 7.37 7.94
C PHE A 212 -7.87 6.89 7.87
N ASP A 213 -8.40 6.45 9.02
CA ASP A 213 -9.83 6.22 9.15
C ASP A 213 -10.57 7.44 9.71
N ASP A 214 -11.90 7.33 9.79
CA ASP A 214 -12.77 8.39 10.28
C ASP A 214 -12.53 8.75 11.77
N GLU A 215 -11.83 7.90 12.53
CA GLU A 215 -11.49 8.10 13.95
C GLU A 215 -10.08 8.69 14.12
N GLY A 216 -9.36 8.91 13.01
CA GLY A 216 -7.98 9.41 13.00
C GLY A 216 -6.93 8.35 13.32
N ARG A 217 -7.26 7.05 13.22
CA ARG A 217 -6.25 5.99 13.32
C ARG A 217 -5.50 5.90 12.00
N LEU A 218 -4.19 5.72 12.11
CA LEU A 218 -3.28 5.63 11.00
C LEU A 218 -3.01 4.16 10.64
N TYR A 219 -3.25 3.79 9.40
CA TYR A 219 -2.89 2.50 8.83
C TYR A 219 -1.64 2.63 7.97
N ILE A 220 -0.75 1.63 8.02
CA ILE A 220 0.43 1.59 7.17
C ILE A 220 0.72 0.17 6.68
N SER A 221 0.99 0.04 5.38
CA SER A 221 1.37 -1.23 4.77
C SER A 221 2.88 -1.44 4.78
N VAL A 222 3.30 -2.66 5.07
CA VAL A 222 4.71 -3.09 5.03
C VAL A 222 4.82 -4.35 4.17
N GLY A 223 5.40 -4.22 2.99
CA GLY A 223 5.53 -5.34 2.05
C GLY A 223 6.54 -6.39 2.51
N SER A 224 6.47 -7.56 1.88
CA SER A 224 7.35 -8.70 2.17
C SER A 224 8.81 -8.44 1.82
N SER A 225 9.70 -9.22 2.41
CA SER A 225 11.14 -9.17 2.14
C SER A 225 11.58 -10.04 0.95
N CYS A 226 10.67 -10.85 0.42
CA CYS A 226 10.96 -11.83 -0.61
C CYS A 226 9.75 -12.08 -1.51
N ASN A 227 9.94 -12.87 -2.55
CA ASN A 227 8.84 -13.31 -3.41
C ASN A 227 7.90 -14.28 -2.69
N VAL A 228 8.44 -15.36 -2.13
CA VAL A 228 7.72 -16.34 -1.29
C VAL A 228 8.68 -16.90 -0.24
N CYS A 229 8.48 -16.55 1.01
CA CYS A 229 9.19 -17.06 2.18
C CYS A 229 8.40 -16.79 3.46
N VAL A 230 8.72 -17.50 4.51
CA VAL A 230 8.29 -17.14 5.86
C VAL A 230 9.12 -15.97 6.33
N GLU A 231 8.47 -14.86 6.67
CA GLU A 231 9.13 -13.65 7.14
C GLU A 231 9.77 -13.85 8.52
N LYS A 232 10.89 -13.17 8.73
CA LYS A 232 11.57 -13.11 10.04
C LYS A 232 10.97 -12.03 10.92
N GLU A 233 10.60 -10.91 10.32
CA GLU A 233 9.99 -9.76 10.99
C GLU A 233 8.48 -9.79 10.79
N GLU A 234 7.72 -9.90 11.88
CA GLU A 234 6.24 -10.02 11.85
C GLU A 234 5.52 -8.85 11.16
N VAL A 235 6.15 -7.69 11.09
CA VAL A 235 5.58 -6.50 10.46
C VAL A 235 5.59 -6.57 8.95
N ARG A 236 6.34 -7.50 8.36
CA ARG A 236 6.36 -7.67 6.90
C ARG A 236 5.14 -8.42 6.40
N ALA A 237 4.76 -8.15 5.16
CA ALA A 237 3.55 -8.67 4.53
C ALA A 237 2.31 -8.44 5.40
N SER A 238 2.20 -7.25 5.97
CA SER A 238 1.13 -6.87 6.89
C SER A 238 0.66 -5.43 6.70
N ILE A 239 -0.47 -5.13 7.29
CA ILE A 239 -0.95 -3.77 7.50
C ILE A 239 -0.97 -3.54 9.01
N LEU A 240 -0.34 -2.46 9.45
CA LEU A 240 -0.31 -2.03 10.84
C LEU A 240 -1.36 -0.95 11.06
N VAL A 241 -1.80 -0.80 12.32
CA VAL A 241 -2.64 0.32 12.77
C VAL A 241 -2.02 0.93 14.03
N MET A 242 -2.13 2.24 14.16
CA MET A 242 -1.65 3.01 15.30
C MET A 242 -2.46 4.29 15.47
N ASP A 243 -2.29 4.96 16.60
CA ASP A 243 -2.83 6.31 16.77
C ASP A 243 -2.08 7.31 15.89
N GLU A 244 -2.67 8.49 15.65
CA GLU A 244 -2.07 9.56 14.82
C GLU A 244 -0.70 10.06 15.31
N ASP A 245 -0.33 9.76 16.56
CA ASP A 245 0.98 10.10 17.16
C ASP A 245 1.96 8.90 17.20
N GLY A 246 1.63 7.80 16.53
CA GLY A 246 2.44 6.58 16.47
C GLY A 246 2.28 5.63 17.64
N LYS A 247 1.48 5.98 18.67
CA LYS A 247 1.24 5.12 19.82
C LYS A 247 0.26 3.98 19.51
N ASN A 248 0.16 3.03 20.44
CA ASN A 248 -0.76 1.88 20.38
C ASN A 248 -0.67 1.06 19.08
N ARG A 249 0.55 1.00 18.52
CA ARG A 249 0.84 0.26 17.28
C ARG A 249 0.56 -1.23 17.46
N SER A 250 -0.17 -1.79 16.50
CA SER A 250 -0.44 -3.22 16.39
C SER A 250 -0.53 -3.67 14.94
N ILE A 251 -0.46 -4.97 14.69
CA ILE A 251 -0.73 -5.53 13.36
C ILE A 251 -2.24 -5.62 13.19
N TYR A 252 -2.75 -4.97 12.14
CA TYR A 252 -4.17 -4.99 11.79
C TYR A 252 -4.54 -6.21 10.97
N ALA A 253 -3.71 -6.56 9.96
CA ALA A 253 -3.92 -7.72 9.11
C ALA A 253 -2.58 -8.31 8.63
N LYS A 254 -2.53 -9.62 8.40
CA LYS A 254 -1.35 -10.37 7.94
C LYS A 254 -1.57 -11.03 6.59
N GLY A 255 -0.49 -11.46 5.96
CA GLY A 255 -0.56 -12.25 4.72
C GLY A 255 -0.93 -11.44 3.48
N VAL A 256 -0.76 -10.12 3.53
CA VAL A 256 -0.88 -9.21 2.40
C VAL A 256 0.53 -8.96 1.87
N ARG A 257 0.93 -9.66 0.80
CA ARG A 257 2.33 -9.71 0.33
C ARG A 257 2.92 -8.33 0.07
N ASN A 258 2.21 -7.50 -0.66
CA ASN A 258 2.63 -6.12 -0.96
C ASN A 258 1.41 -5.25 -1.26
N ALA A 259 0.82 -4.69 -0.22
CA ALA A 259 -0.25 -3.71 -0.34
C ALA A 259 0.35 -2.34 -0.64
N VAL A 260 0.20 -1.84 -1.86
CA VAL A 260 0.71 -0.52 -2.25
C VAL A 260 -0.40 0.53 -2.26
N GLY A 261 -1.64 0.16 -2.54
CA GLY A 261 -2.79 1.04 -2.42
C GLY A 261 -3.56 0.75 -1.12
N LEU A 262 -3.89 1.80 -0.39
CA LEU A 262 -4.82 1.78 0.75
C LEU A 262 -5.88 2.86 0.54
N ALA A 263 -7.12 2.56 0.89
CA ALA A 263 -8.21 3.54 0.95
C ALA A 263 -9.18 3.20 2.08
N TRP A 264 -9.62 4.21 2.80
CA TRP A 264 -10.68 4.08 3.79
C TRP A 264 -11.96 4.67 3.25
N THR A 265 -13.02 3.89 3.25
CA THR A 265 -14.36 4.37 2.88
C THR A 265 -15.45 3.49 3.49
N HIS A 266 -16.61 4.07 3.79
CA HIS A 266 -17.76 3.36 4.37
C HIS A 266 -17.40 2.51 5.60
N GLY A 267 -16.54 3.04 6.48
CA GLY A 267 -16.11 2.38 7.70
C GLY A 267 -15.24 1.14 7.49
N SER A 268 -14.62 1.00 6.33
CA SER A 268 -13.78 -0.15 5.97
C SER A 268 -12.48 0.27 5.30
N LEU A 269 -11.42 -0.48 5.59
CA LEU A 269 -10.14 -0.37 4.91
C LEU A 269 -10.14 -1.27 3.66
N PHE A 270 -9.71 -0.72 2.54
CA PHE A 270 -9.45 -1.46 1.31
C PHE A 270 -7.97 -1.42 0.97
N ALA A 271 -7.45 -2.52 0.42
CA ALA A 271 -6.05 -2.63 0.03
C ALA A 271 -5.90 -3.39 -1.29
N THR A 272 -5.05 -2.88 -2.18
CA THR A 272 -4.55 -3.66 -3.31
C THR A 272 -3.44 -4.60 -2.84
N ASN A 273 -3.25 -5.73 -3.51
CA ASN A 273 -2.20 -6.69 -3.20
C ASN A 273 -1.56 -7.26 -4.45
N MET A 274 -0.25 -7.11 -4.54
CA MET A 274 0.56 -7.75 -5.58
C MET A 274 0.94 -9.16 -5.14
N ALA A 275 0.51 -10.15 -5.89
CA ALA A 275 0.79 -11.56 -5.65
C ALA A 275 2.24 -11.95 -6.03
N ALA A 276 2.63 -13.20 -5.75
CA ALA A 276 3.97 -13.70 -6.02
C ALA A 276 4.17 -14.12 -7.49
N ASP A 277 5.42 -14.11 -7.99
CA ASP A 277 5.71 -14.33 -9.43
C ASP A 277 6.18 -15.75 -9.77
N HIS A 278 6.17 -16.69 -8.81
CA HIS A 278 6.84 -17.98 -8.98
C HIS A 278 5.97 -19.08 -9.61
N LEU A 279 4.67 -18.84 -9.80
CA LEU A 279 3.73 -19.81 -10.34
C LEU A 279 3.52 -19.69 -11.86
N GLY A 280 4.32 -18.85 -12.52
CA GLY A 280 4.28 -18.69 -13.96
C GLY A 280 3.53 -17.43 -14.41
N LYS A 281 3.21 -17.35 -15.71
CA LYS A 281 2.67 -16.13 -16.31
C LYS A 281 1.17 -15.89 -16.05
N ASP A 282 0.41 -16.94 -15.68
CA ASP A 282 -1.05 -16.88 -15.62
C ASP A 282 -1.59 -17.00 -14.18
N GLN A 283 -0.70 -17.18 -13.20
CA GLN A 283 -1.05 -17.27 -11.77
C GLN A 283 0.13 -16.84 -10.88
N PRO A 284 -0.14 -16.43 -9.63
CA PRO A 284 -1.46 -16.23 -9.01
C PRO A 284 -2.11 -14.91 -9.45
N ASP A 285 -3.39 -14.73 -9.15
CA ASP A 285 -4.07 -13.46 -9.37
C ASP A 285 -3.58 -12.41 -8.37
N ASP A 286 -3.34 -11.20 -8.86
CA ASP A 286 -3.32 -10.00 -8.03
C ASP A 286 -4.75 -9.71 -7.53
N ALA A 287 -4.88 -9.00 -6.42
CA ALA A 287 -6.19 -8.84 -5.79
C ALA A 287 -6.37 -7.47 -5.11
N MET A 288 -7.62 -7.13 -4.86
CA MET A 288 -8.02 -6.09 -3.93
C MET A 288 -8.84 -6.73 -2.80
N PHE A 289 -8.56 -6.34 -1.57
CA PHE A 289 -9.24 -6.84 -0.39
C PHE A 289 -10.02 -5.73 0.33
N ARG A 290 -11.20 -6.06 0.88
CA ARG A 290 -11.75 -5.37 2.03
C ARG A 290 -11.04 -5.96 3.25
N VAL A 291 -10.26 -5.14 3.93
CA VAL A 291 -9.35 -5.63 4.98
C VAL A 291 -10.04 -5.61 6.34
N GLU A 292 -10.13 -6.77 6.96
CA GLU A 292 -10.70 -6.96 8.29
C GLU A 292 -9.58 -7.12 9.33
N LYS A 293 -9.84 -6.60 10.53
CA LYS A 293 -8.91 -6.74 11.65
C LYS A 293 -8.69 -8.21 12.02
N ASP A 294 -7.45 -8.54 12.39
CA ASP A 294 -6.99 -9.86 12.83
C ASP A 294 -7.13 -10.99 11.80
N ARG A 295 -7.33 -10.64 10.49
CA ARG A 295 -7.38 -11.61 9.41
C ARG A 295 -6.02 -11.83 8.77
N HIS A 296 -5.88 -13.02 8.17
CA HIS A 296 -4.73 -13.43 7.37
C HIS A 296 -5.15 -13.66 5.92
N TYR A 297 -4.50 -12.95 4.96
CA TYR A 297 -4.85 -12.94 3.54
C TYR A 297 -4.06 -13.93 2.68
N GLY A 298 -3.42 -14.91 3.31
CA GLY A 298 -2.88 -16.12 2.70
C GLY A 298 -1.37 -16.13 2.53
N TRP A 299 -0.76 -15.09 2.00
CA TRP A 299 0.70 -15.10 1.73
C TRP A 299 1.53 -15.30 3.02
N PRO A 300 2.58 -16.13 3.03
CA PRO A 300 3.16 -16.88 1.90
C PRO A 300 2.55 -18.27 1.68
N TYR A 301 1.62 -18.71 2.52
CA TYR A 301 1.13 -20.09 2.57
C TYR A 301 0.06 -20.41 1.52
N CYS A 302 -0.67 -19.39 1.08
CA CYS A 302 -1.76 -19.52 0.13
C CYS A 302 -1.69 -18.42 -0.92
N TYR A 303 -2.32 -18.69 -2.07
CA TYR A 303 -2.49 -17.74 -3.15
C TYR A 303 -3.91 -17.79 -3.73
N HIS A 304 -4.33 -16.69 -4.35
CA HIS A 304 -5.61 -16.56 -5.03
C HIS A 304 -5.45 -16.83 -6.52
N TRP A 305 -6.39 -17.59 -7.10
CA TRP A 305 -6.46 -17.82 -8.53
C TRP A 305 -7.87 -18.23 -8.96
N ASN A 306 -8.40 -17.60 -10.02
CA ASN A 306 -9.74 -17.85 -10.55
C ASN A 306 -10.84 -17.86 -9.45
N GLY A 307 -10.81 -16.85 -8.57
CA GLY A 307 -11.81 -16.70 -7.50
C GLY A 307 -11.72 -17.74 -6.37
N LYS A 308 -10.66 -18.52 -6.32
CA LYS A 308 -10.42 -19.53 -5.28
C LYS A 308 -9.07 -19.30 -4.59
N VAL A 309 -8.93 -19.90 -3.41
CA VAL A 309 -7.69 -19.91 -2.64
C VAL A 309 -7.07 -21.30 -2.69
N TYR A 310 -5.77 -21.33 -2.94
CA TYR A 310 -4.98 -22.58 -3.03
C TYR A 310 -3.80 -22.51 -2.06
N ALA A 311 -3.35 -23.68 -1.56
CA ALA A 311 -2.09 -23.77 -0.84
C ALA A 311 -0.91 -23.50 -1.78
N ASP A 312 0.09 -22.74 -1.32
CA ASP A 312 1.29 -22.48 -2.10
C ASP A 312 2.18 -23.73 -2.15
N PRO A 313 2.48 -24.28 -3.34
CA PRO A 313 3.22 -25.54 -3.45
C PRO A 313 4.65 -25.47 -2.91
N LYS A 314 5.22 -24.28 -2.78
CA LYS A 314 6.55 -24.06 -2.21
C LYS A 314 6.56 -24.18 -0.69
N LEU A 315 5.45 -23.91 -0.04
CA LEU A 315 5.27 -23.89 1.42
C LEU A 315 4.17 -24.82 1.92
N ASP A 316 3.61 -25.64 1.04
CA ASP A 316 2.62 -26.67 1.40
C ASP A 316 3.33 -27.81 2.14
N THR A 317 3.40 -27.67 3.45
CA THR A 317 4.01 -28.65 4.35
C THR A 317 3.07 -28.91 5.53
N ALA A 318 3.31 -30.01 6.25
CA ALA A 318 2.56 -30.36 7.47
C ALA A 318 2.65 -29.25 8.57
N SER A 319 3.53 -28.26 8.42
CA SER A 319 3.69 -27.12 9.32
C SER A 319 3.05 -25.83 8.80
N THR A 320 2.26 -25.89 7.73
CA THR A 320 1.56 -24.72 7.18
C THR A 320 0.62 -24.11 8.22
N LYS A 321 0.82 -22.82 8.50
CA LYS A 321 0.11 -22.12 9.57
C LYS A 321 -1.26 -21.56 9.18
N VAL A 322 -1.59 -21.56 7.89
CA VAL A 322 -2.83 -20.97 7.35
C VAL A 322 -3.42 -21.90 6.30
N SER A 323 -4.65 -22.31 6.53
CA SER A 323 -5.41 -23.14 5.58
C SER A 323 -6.06 -22.25 4.51
N PRO A 324 -6.14 -22.70 3.24
CA PRO A 324 -6.90 -22.02 2.19
C PRO A 324 -8.35 -21.68 2.57
N HIS A 325 -8.99 -22.50 3.41
CA HIS A 325 -10.37 -22.29 3.85
C HIS A 325 -10.52 -21.15 4.89
N GLU A 326 -9.43 -20.73 5.52
CA GLU A 326 -9.40 -19.63 6.50
C GLU A 326 -9.11 -18.28 5.86
N VAL A 327 -8.64 -18.28 4.60
CA VAL A 327 -8.26 -17.07 3.88
C VAL A 327 -9.50 -16.42 3.27
N PRO A 328 -9.77 -15.13 3.55
CA PRO A 328 -10.89 -14.41 2.96
C PRO A 328 -10.78 -14.36 1.44
N GLY A 329 -11.92 -14.38 0.75
CA GLY A 329 -12.00 -14.06 -0.67
C GLY A 329 -11.59 -12.61 -0.95
N ALA A 330 -11.21 -12.32 -2.18
CA ALA A 330 -10.92 -10.96 -2.57
C ALA A 330 -12.20 -10.17 -2.86
N PHE A 331 -12.16 -8.86 -2.64
CA PHE A 331 -13.16 -7.92 -3.10
C PHE A 331 -13.23 -7.89 -4.64
N SER A 332 -12.05 -7.94 -5.28
CA SER A 332 -11.91 -8.11 -6.72
C SER A 332 -10.59 -8.83 -7.05
N TYR A 333 -10.61 -9.60 -8.13
CA TYR A 333 -9.45 -10.29 -8.66
C TYR A 333 -8.98 -9.60 -9.94
N PHE A 334 -7.68 -9.38 -10.05
CA PHE A 334 -7.02 -8.94 -11.26
C PHE A 334 -6.30 -10.12 -11.91
N GLY A 335 -5.91 -10.02 -13.16
CA GLY A 335 -5.06 -11.05 -13.75
C GLY A 335 -3.67 -11.07 -13.09
N ALA A 336 -2.96 -12.19 -13.21
CA ALA A 336 -1.59 -12.31 -12.72
C ALA A 336 -0.67 -11.22 -13.29
N HIS A 337 0.20 -10.68 -12.46
CA HIS A 337 1.21 -9.67 -12.84
C HIS A 337 0.66 -8.32 -13.31
N THR A 338 -0.56 -7.95 -12.96
CA THR A 338 -1.10 -6.61 -13.26
C THR A 338 -0.49 -5.52 -12.39
N ALA A 339 0.05 -5.92 -11.23
CA ALA A 339 0.67 -5.05 -10.24
C ALA A 339 -0.24 -3.88 -9.82
N PRO A 340 -1.39 -4.15 -9.15
CA PRO A 340 -2.29 -3.11 -8.68
C PRO A 340 -1.61 -2.27 -7.60
N LEU A 341 -1.58 -0.96 -7.80
CA LEU A 341 -0.98 0.00 -6.89
C LEU A 341 -2.06 0.86 -6.24
N GLY A 342 -2.06 2.18 -6.48
CA GLY A 342 -2.99 3.12 -5.87
C GLY A 342 -4.45 2.80 -6.19
N LEU A 343 -5.33 3.07 -5.24
CA LEU A 343 -6.77 3.01 -5.43
C LEU A 343 -7.42 4.25 -4.81
N ALA A 344 -8.58 4.62 -5.36
CA ALA A 344 -9.42 5.69 -4.84
C ALA A 344 -10.89 5.32 -5.03
N TRP A 345 -11.72 5.66 -4.03
CA TRP A 345 -13.16 5.51 -4.11
C TRP A 345 -13.78 6.75 -4.77
N PHE A 346 -14.73 6.52 -5.66
CA PHE A 346 -15.49 7.57 -6.32
C PHE A 346 -16.99 7.45 -5.98
N GLY A 347 -17.36 8.00 -4.83
CA GLY A 347 -18.73 8.05 -4.34
C GLY A 347 -19.51 9.26 -4.86
N GLU A 348 -20.55 9.65 -4.13
CA GLU A 348 -21.44 10.75 -4.53
C GLU A 348 -20.76 12.13 -4.52
N HIS A 349 -19.69 12.27 -3.73
CA HIS A 349 -18.94 13.53 -3.64
C HIS A 349 -17.87 13.63 -4.73
N GLU A 350 -17.34 12.51 -5.21
CA GLU A 350 -16.24 12.41 -6.15
C GLU A 350 -16.70 12.17 -7.60
N ALA A 351 -17.94 11.68 -7.82
CA ALA A 351 -18.44 11.37 -9.15
C ALA A 351 -19.93 11.63 -9.33
N GLU A 352 -20.28 12.13 -10.51
CA GLU A 352 -21.65 12.23 -11.03
C GLU A 352 -21.86 11.29 -12.23
N ASP A 353 -20.80 11.05 -13.02
CA ASP A 353 -20.85 10.18 -14.19
C ASP A 353 -21.13 8.72 -13.80
N PRO A 354 -22.13 8.06 -14.41
CA PRO A 354 -22.46 6.67 -14.10
C PRO A 354 -21.33 5.68 -14.35
N SER A 355 -20.38 6.00 -15.24
CA SER A 355 -19.23 5.14 -15.50
C SER A 355 -18.19 5.14 -14.38
N LEU A 356 -18.25 6.14 -13.48
CA LEU A 356 -17.31 6.36 -12.39
C LEU A 356 -17.96 6.26 -11.01
N LYS A 357 -19.21 6.73 -10.87
CA LYS A 357 -19.89 6.80 -9.57
C LYS A 357 -20.08 5.43 -8.92
N ASN A 358 -19.72 5.35 -7.65
CA ASN A 358 -19.75 4.15 -6.81
C ASN A 358 -18.81 3.01 -7.28
N TYR A 359 -17.71 3.41 -7.92
CA TYR A 359 -16.59 2.50 -8.23
C TYR A 359 -15.33 2.89 -7.46
N PHE A 360 -14.48 1.92 -7.23
CA PHE A 360 -13.07 2.19 -7.03
C PHE A 360 -12.38 2.34 -8.39
N LEU A 361 -11.45 3.27 -8.50
CA LEU A 361 -10.43 3.22 -9.53
C LEU A 361 -9.16 2.62 -8.95
N VAL A 362 -8.54 1.70 -9.69
CA VAL A 362 -7.28 1.03 -9.32
C VAL A 362 -6.27 1.21 -10.42
N ALA A 363 -5.09 1.74 -10.07
CA ALA A 363 -3.97 1.89 -10.97
C ALA A 363 -3.26 0.54 -11.16
N GLN A 364 -3.32 -0.02 -12.36
CA GLN A 364 -2.63 -1.23 -12.77
C GLN A 364 -1.27 -0.85 -13.36
N HIS A 365 -0.21 -0.96 -12.56
CA HIS A 365 1.14 -0.56 -12.95
C HIS A 365 1.69 -1.36 -14.13
N GLY A 366 1.22 -2.58 -14.27
CA GLY A 366 1.54 -3.47 -15.35
C GLY A 366 2.69 -4.43 -15.07
N SER A 367 2.68 -5.50 -15.82
CA SER A 367 3.59 -6.64 -15.70
C SER A 367 5.07 -6.22 -15.81
N TYR A 368 5.95 -6.99 -15.19
CA TYR A 368 7.40 -6.76 -15.26
C TYR A 368 7.96 -6.94 -16.68
N SER A 369 7.27 -7.72 -17.52
CA SER A 369 7.59 -7.90 -18.94
C SER A 369 6.43 -7.46 -19.83
N PRO A 370 6.65 -6.59 -20.83
CA PRO A 370 5.61 -6.22 -21.81
C PRO A 370 5.01 -7.42 -22.55
N ALA A 371 5.78 -8.51 -22.70
CA ALA A 371 5.30 -9.74 -23.34
C ALA A 371 4.17 -10.45 -22.58
N ILE A 372 4.01 -10.19 -21.28
CA ILE A 372 2.86 -10.65 -20.50
C ILE A 372 1.63 -9.81 -20.84
N GLY A 373 1.81 -8.50 -21.07
CA GLY A 373 0.80 -7.59 -21.62
C GLY A 373 -0.40 -7.32 -20.71
N ARG A 374 -0.24 -7.40 -19.37
CA ARG A 374 -1.32 -7.18 -18.41
C ARG A 374 -1.08 -5.93 -17.58
N GLY A 375 -2.15 -5.26 -17.17
CA GLY A 375 -2.11 -3.98 -16.49
C GLY A 375 -1.84 -2.83 -17.45
N TYR A 376 -1.04 -1.84 -17.05
CA TYR A 376 -0.77 -0.61 -17.80
C TYR A 376 -2.04 0.19 -18.08
N SER A 377 -2.95 0.22 -17.12
CA SER A 377 -4.26 0.87 -17.23
C SER A 377 -4.73 1.37 -15.85
N ILE A 378 -5.81 2.13 -15.85
CA ILE A 378 -6.61 2.36 -14.65
C ILE A 378 -7.90 1.59 -14.86
N GLN A 379 -8.31 0.80 -13.88
CA GLN A 379 -9.52 -0.01 -13.95
C GLN A 379 -10.54 0.46 -12.93
N ARG A 380 -11.82 0.49 -13.31
CA ARG A 380 -12.92 0.61 -12.36
C ARG A 380 -13.26 -0.76 -11.78
N VAL A 381 -13.52 -0.76 -10.48
CA VAL A 381 -13.67 -2.00 -9.71
C VAL A 381 -14.89 -1.90 -8.80
N ARG A 382 -15.66 -2.96 -8.75
CA ARG A 382 -16.78 -3.18 -7.81
C ARG A 382 -16.75 -4.60 -7.26
N GLU A 383 -17.42 -4.79 -6.15
CA GLU A 383 -17.43 -6.08 -5.46
C GLU A 383 -17.97 -7.21 -6.32
N GLY A 384 -17.27 -8.35 -6.33
CA GLY A 384 -17.73 -9.59 -6.96
C GLY A 384 -17.80 -9.57 -8.48
N ASN A 385 -17.28 -8.54 -9.14
CA ASN A 385 -17.30 -8.42 -10.60
C ASN A 385 -15.88 -8.32 -11.17
N PRO A 386 -15.66 -8.75 -12.42
CA PRO A 386 -14.41 -8.50 -13.10
C PRO A 386 -14.11 -7.01 -13.19
N PRO A 387 -12.84 -6.60 -13.02
CA PRO A 387 -12.42 -5.23 -13.26
C PRO A 387 -12.61 -4.84 -14.72
N GLU A 388 -12.93 -3.58 -14.96
CA GLU A 388 -13.13 -3.03 -16.30
C GLU A 388 -12.17 -1.86 -16.54
N ASP A 389 -11.57 -1.76 -17.72
CA ASP A 389 -10.71 -0.63 -18.06
C ASP A 389 -11.48 0.69 -17.99
N PHE A 390 -10.84 1.71 -17.42
CA PHE A 390 -11.33 3.09 -17.35
C PHE A 390 -10.40 4.03 -18.13
N VAL A 391 -9.07 3.89 -17.95
CA VAL A 391 -8.05 4.54 -18.79
C VAL A 391 -7.09 3.47 -19.27
N LYS A 392 -6.90 3.34 -20.58
CA LYS A 392 -5.99 2.37 -21.18
C LYS A 392 -5.22 2.97 -22.35
N GLY A 393 -4.20 2.25 -22.85
CA GLY A 393 -3.35 2.69 -23.96
C GLY A 393 -1.89 2.92 -23.56
N PHE A 394 -1.52 2.73 -22.30
CA PHE A 394 -0.13 2.85 -21.84
C PHE A 394 0.78 1.71 -22.31
N LEU A 395 0.23 0.61 -22.80
CA LEU A 395 0.94 -0.43 -23.52
C LEU A 395 0.33 -0.55 -24.90
N ASP A 396 1.12 -0.29 -25.95
CA ASP A 396 0.66 -0.41 -27.33
C ASP A 396 0.76 -1.85 -27.86
N ALA A 397 0.18 -2.10 -29.04
CA ALA A 397 0.20 -3.41 -29.68
C ALA A 397 1.60 -3.87 -30.12
N LYS A 398 2.58 -2.97 -30.14
CA LYS A 398 3.99 -3.26 -30.47
C LYS A 398 4.80 -3.61 -29.20
N GLY A 399 4.19 -3.49 -28.02
CA GLY A 399 4.85 -3.71 -26.74
C GLY A 399 5.61 -2.49 -26.19
N ASN A 400 5.40 -1.30 -26.76
CA ASN A 400 5.98 -0.08 -26.19
C ASN A 400 5.18 0.36 -24.98
N ILE A 401 5.88 0.73 -23.91
CA ILE A 401 5.28 1.21 -22.66
C ILE A 401 5.35 2.73 -22.66
N HIS A 402 4.20 3.39 -22.72
CA HIS A 402 4.02 4.84 -22.70
C HIS A 402 3.79 5.41 -21.30
N GLY A 403 3.58 4.57 -20.29
CA GLY A 403 3.42 4.95 -18.88
C GLY A 403 3.13 3.74 -18.00
N ARG A 404 3.23 3.96 -16.68
CA ARG A 404 2.86 2.99 -15.63
C ARG A 404 2.07 3.69 -14.54
N PRO A 405 0.73 3.62 -14.56
CA PRO A 405 -0.13 4.23 -13.55
C PRO A 405 0.24 3.78 -12.14
N CYS A 406 0.25 4.72 -11.18
CA CYS A 406 0.64 4.43 -9.80
C CYS A 406 -0.34 4.97 -8.76
N GLY A 407 -0.32 6.25 -8.41
CA GLY A 407 -1.22 6.87 -7.45
C GLY A 407 -2.44 7.48 -8.13
N ILE A 408 -3.60 7.48 -7.46
CA ILE A 408 -4.83 8.12 -7.93
C ILE A 408 -5.31 9.06 -6.83
N PHE A 409 -5.77 10.26 -7.19
CA PHE A 409 -6.26 11.26 -6.26
C PHE A 409 -7.44 12.03 -6.85
N SER A 410 -8.62 11.91 -6.24
CA SER A 410 -9.81 12.67 -6.62
C SER A 410 -9.67 14.14 -6.21
N ILE A 411 -10.06 15.04 -7.10
CA ILE A 411 -10.00 16.51 -6.85
C ILE A 411 -11.37 17.17 -6.95
N GLY A 412 -12.36 16.46 -7.39
CA GLY A 412 -13.73 16.94 -7.54
C GLY A 412 -14.61 15.91 -8.20
N LYS A 413 -15.81 16.33 -8.62
CA LYS A 413 -16.75 15.48 -9.32
C LYS A 413 -16.26 15.16 -10.73
N ASP A 414 -16.10 13.87 -11.01
CA ASP A 414 -15.61 13.33 -12.28
C ASP A 414 -14.20 13.85 -12.65
N ASP A 415 -13.40 14.20 -11.65
CA ASP A 415 -12.13 14.91 -11.81
C ASP A 415 -11.07 14.33 -10.89
N PHE A 416 -9.94 13.88 -11.44
CA PHE A 416 -8.88 13.26 -10.68
C PHE A 416 -7.51 13.35 -11.34
N TYR A 417 -6.47 13.32 -10.53
CA TYR A 417 -5.10 13.14 -10.96
C TYR A 417 -4.66 11.67 -10.80
N PHE A 418 -3.78 11.23 -11.68
CA PHE A 418 -3.02 10.00 -11.46
C PHE A 418 -1.56 10.18 -11.87
N THR A 419 -0.67 9.45 -11.18
CA THR A 419 0.77 9.47 -11.46
C THR A 419 1.16 8.35 -12.41
N ASP A 420 2.10 8.67 -13.31
CA ASP A 420 2.93 7.70 -14.04
C ASP A 420 4.33 7.72 -13.41
N ASP A 421 4.70 6.62 -12.76
CA ASP A 421 5.98 6.53 -12.06
C ASP A 421 7.14 6.10 -12.97
N LYS A 422 6.86 5.74 -14.23
CA LYS A 422 7.89 5.39 -15.20
C LYS A 422 8.56 6.62 -15.78
N PHE A 423 7.78 7.66 -16.08
CA PHE A 423 8.27 8.86 -16.75
C PHE A 423 8.10 10.14 -15.93
N GLY A 424 7.66 9.99 -14.68
CA GLY A 424 7.52 11.13 -13.77
C GLY A 424 6.48 12.14 -14.23
N THR A 425 5.36 11.65 -14.74
CA THR A 425 4.28 12.44 -15.32
C THR A 425 3.04 12.37 -14.46
N LEU A 426 2.46 13.51 -14.15
CA LEU A 426 1.14 13.63 -13.55
C LEU A 426 0.11 13.86 -14.66
N TYR A 427 -0.89 13.03 -14.73
CA TYR A 427 -2.02 13.17 -15.65
C TYR A 427 -3.24 13.69 -14.91
N HIS A 428 -4.04 14.51 -15.59
CA HIS A 428 -5.34 15.00 -15.19
C HIS A 428 -6.41 14.36 -16.04
N VAL A 429 -7.38 13.67 -15.42
CA VAL A 429 -8.57 13.14 -16.08
C VAL A 429 -9.76 13.94 -15.59
N TYR A 430 -10.53 14.48 -16.52
CA TYR A 430 -11.66 15.34 -16.22
C TYR A 430 -12.77 15.18 -17.24
N ARG A 431 -14.00 15.51 -16.84
CA ARG A 431 -15.13 15.52 -17.74
C ARG A 431 -15.31 16.90 -18.39
N ARG A 432 -15.54 16.94 -19.71
CA ARG A 432 -15.98 18.18 -20.37
C ARG A 432 -17.44 18.47 -20.00
N HIS A 433 -17.69 19.61 -19.44
CA HIS A 433 -19.04 20.14 -19.18
C HIS A 433 -19.55 20.92 -20.39
#